data_e46520c5a947b25d80a698aeada5c4a3
#
_entry.id   e46520c5a947b25d80a698aeada5c4a3
#
_cell.length_a   1.000
_cell.length_b   1.000
_cell.length_c   1.000
_cell.angle_alpha   90.00
_cell.angle_beta   90.00
_cell.angle_gamma   90.00
#
_symmetry.space_group_name_H-M   'P 1'
#
loop_
_entity.id
_entity.type
_entity.pdbx_description
1 polymer ?
#
loop_
_entity_poly.entity_id
_entity_poly.type
_entity_poly.pdbx_seq_one_letter_code
_entity_poly.pdbx_strand_id
1 'polypeptide(L)'
;MFFSSTAQRAGGNKYELLIKAAKFADEHGFCCIWTPERHFHDFGGLFPNPSLTSTALAMITSRLQLRAGSLISPLHDTIRIVEEWAVVDNLSNGRVAISFGSGWNVDDFIFFPQRYLNRHAEMYAQIETVQQLWGGAGINHKNCLGKEVTLKLYPEPVQKRLPIWITSSGNVDTFISAGSIGANVLTHLIGQDLDALNHKIQSYRDARAKNGFDPAAGKVSLMLHTFLGTDVETVKARVRAPFREYLRSAVSLEKKAAMSGGVISGGHKIEASEIPEDVLEELLDATFERYFHAAALMGTKSSCKQLVWQLKDIGVNEIACLIDFGVSDEDVLESLIQLDELRTMFSAETLASVTREVTSAFMEDLDE
;
A
#
# COMPACT_ATOMS: atom_id res chain seq x y z
N MET A 1 -4.32 2.87 -6.87
CA MET A 1 -3.21 2.35 -7.70
C MET A 1 -1.95 2.33 -6.88
N PHE A 2 -1.03 1.43 -7.19
CA PHE A 2 0.24 1.25 -6.49
C PHE A 2 1.38 1.14 -7.51
N PHE A 3 2.58 1.69 -7.20
CA PHE A 3 3.71 1.72 -8.11
C PHE A 3 4.93 1.04 -7.47
N SER A 4 5.71 0.32 -8.25
CA SER A 4 6.89 -0.40 -7.78
C SER A 4 7.90 -0.68 -8.90
N SER A 5 8.05 0.25 -9.87
CA SER A 5 8.91 0.02 -11.02
C SER A 5 10.40 0.03 -10.70
N THR A 6 11.17 -0.56 -11.61
CA THR A 6 12.64 -0.50 -11.57
C THR A 6 13.15 0.86 -12.02
N ALA A 7 14.29 1.30 -11.48
CA ALA A 7 14.93 2.57 -11.85
C ALA A 7 15.48 2.61 -13.29
N GLN A 8 15.52 1.46 -13.99
CA GLN A 8 16.14 1.29 -15.30
C GLN A 8 15.22 1.59 -16.50
N ARG A 9 14.17 2.40 -16.33
CA ARG A 9 13.38 2.85 -17.49
C ARG A 9 14.26 3.62 -18.48
N ALA A 10 14.29 3.16 -19.73
CA ALA A 10 15.07 3.78 -20.79
C ALA A 10 14.34 5.01 -21.35
N GLY A 11 15.03 6.14 -21.41
CA GLY A 11 14.57 7.36 -22.08
C GLY A 11 13.52 8.19 -21.31
N GLY A 12 13.36 9.46 -21.67
CA GLY A 12 12.26 10.32 -21.24
C GLY A 12 12.17 10.63 -19.74
N ASN A 13 10.97 11.03 -19.31
CA ASN A 13 10.65 11.22 -17.89
C ASN A 13 10.33 9.87 -17.23
N LYS A 14 11.18 9.41 -16.34
CA LYS A 14 11.01 8.13 -15.63
C LYS A 14 9.72 8.02 -14.83
N TYR A 15 9.08 9.13 -14.49
CA TYR A 15 7.81 9.20 -13.77
C TYR A 15 6.59 9.38 -14.69
N GLU A 16 6.77 9.23 -16.00
CA GLU A 16 5.70 9.49 -16.97
C GLU A 16 4.49 8.58 -16.76
N LEU A 17 4.69 7.29 -16.52
CA LEU A 17 3.61 6.38 -16.19
C LEU A 17 2.88 6.80 -14.90
N LEU A 18 3.61 7.17 -13.86
CA LEU A 18 3.03 7.66 -12.60
C LEU A 18 2.13 8.86 -12.85
N ILE A 19 2.60 9.83 -13.64
CA ILE A 19 1.85 11.06 -13.96
C ILE A 19 0.60 10.75 -14.79
N LYS A 20 0.73 9.95 -15.85
CA LYS A 20 -0.40 9.58 -16.72
C LYS A 20 -1.45 8.76 -15.98
N ALA A 21 -1.03 7.76 -15.23
CA ALA A 21 -1.93 6.92 -14.45
C ALA A 21 -2.61 7.68 -13.31
N ALA A 22 -1.94 8.66 -12.69
CA ALA A 22 -2.55 9.50 -11.67
C ALA A 22 -3.65 10.39 -12.25
N LYS A 23 -3.41 11.02 -13.39
CA LYS A 23 -4.44 11.82 -14.09
C LYS A 23 -5.63 10.96 -14.49
N PHE A 24 -5.37 9.80 -15.12
CA PHE A 24 -6.42 8.84 -15.46
C PHE A 24 -7.24 8.46 -14.23
N ALA A 25 -6.59 8.09 -13.14
CA ALA A 25 -7.27 7.70 -11.91
C ALA A 25 -8.10 8.83 -11.29
N ASP A 26 -7.58 10.05 -11.31
CA ASP A 26 -8.30 11.24 -10.82
C ASP A 26 -9.56 11.53 -11.66
N GLU A 27 -9.46 11.40 -12.98
CA GLU A 27 -10.57 11.63 -13.92
C GLU A 27 -11.65 10.53 -13.82
N HIS A 28 -11.26 9.28 -13.58
CA HIS A 28 -12.15 8.11 -13.58
C HIS A 28 -12.65 7.70 -12.19
N GLY A 29 -12.40 8.51 -11.14
CA GLY A 29 -13.01 8.28 -9.82
C GLY A 29 -12.41 7.13 -9.02
N PHE A 30 -11.15 6.77 -9.24
CA PHE A 30 -10.40 5.95 -8.31
C PHE A 30 -10.23 6.70 -6.98
N CYS A 31 -10.17 5.97 -5.86
CA CYS A 31 -10.15 6.61 -4.55
C CYS A 31 -8.78 7.14 -4.15
N CYS A 32 -7.69 6.49 -4.56
CA CYS A 32 -6.37 6.85 -4.10
C CYS A 32 -5.25 6.34 -5.01
N ILE A 33 -4.08 6.92 -4.81
CA ILE A 33 -2.80 6.45 -5.34
C ILE A 33 -1.83 6.19 -4.20
N TRP A 34 -1.05 5.11 -4.30
CA TRP A 34 -0.05 4.72 -3.33
C TRP A 34 1.33 4.84 -3.95
N THR A 35 2.25 5.55 -3.30
CA THR A 35 3.66 5.61 -3.68
C THR A 35 4.50 4.96 -2.57
N PRO A 36 5.36 3.98 -2.91
CA PRO A 36 6.18 3.29 -1.93
C PRO A 36 7.40 4.10 -1.52
N GLU A 37 8.17 3.56 -0.58
CA GLU A 37 9.51 4.01 -0.26
C GLU A 37 10.48 2.85 -0.41
N ARG A 38 11.58 3.07 -1.15
CA ARG A 38 12.66 2.11 -1.35
C ARG A 38 13.98 2.79 -1.64
N HIS A 39 15.05 2.28 -1.04
CA HIS A 39 16.38 2.88 -1.11
C HIS A 39 17.40 1.91 -1.70
N PHE A 40 18.45 2.45 -2.33
CA PHE A 40 19.71 1.80 -2.70
C PHE A 40 19.57 0.51 -3.52
N HIS A 41 18.45 0.33 -4.24
CA HIS A 41 18.23 -0.81 -5.12
C HIS A 41 17.50 -0.37 -6.39
N ASP A 42 17.80 -1.01 -7.55
CA ASP A 42 17.12 -0.70 -8.82
C ASP A 42 15.63 -1.02 -8.75
N PHE A 43 15.28 -2.13 -8.11
CA PHE A 43 13.89 -2.53 -7.90
C PHE A 43 13.17 -1.56 -6.95
N GLY A 44 12.25 -0.80 -7.50
CA GLY A 44 11.52 0.26 -6.80
C GLY A 44 12.30 1.56 -6.58
N GLY A 45 13.52 1.68 -7.12
CA GLY A 45 14.43 2.79 -6.88
C GLY A 45 13.99 4.16 -7.42
N LEU A 46 12.85 4.24 -8.12
CA LEU A 46 12.20 5.51 -8.49
C LEU A 46 11.51 6.19 -7.31
N PHE A 47 11.31 5.52 -6.20
CA PHE A 47 10.49 5.99 -5.08
C PHE A 47 11.26 6.06 -3.75
N PRO A 48 12.33 6.88 -3.66
CA PRO A 48 13.09 7.01 -2.41
C PRO A 48 12.37 7.84 -1.34
N ASN A 49 11.39 8.65 -1.72
CA ASN A 49 10.64 9.48 -0.77
C ASN A 49 9.18 9.68 -1.24
N PRO A 50 8.19 9.11 -0.53
CA PRO A 50 6.79 9.22 -0.91
C PRO A 50 6.20 10.64 -0.71
N SER A 51 6.77 11.50 0.14
CA SER A 51 6.30 12.88 0.28
C SER A 51 6.59 13.71 -0.97
N LEU A 52 7.77 13.52 -1.60
CA LEU A 52 8.13 14.21 -2.83
C LEU A 52 7.24 13.79 -4.02
N THR A 53 7.01 12.50 -4.18
CA THR A 53 6.12 12.00 -5.24
C THR A 53 4.68 12.44 -5.01
N SER A 54 4.19 12.41 -3.76
CA SER A 54 2.86 12.90 -3.41
C SER A 54 2.71 14.42 -3.65
N THR A 55 3.77 15.22 -3.41
CA THR A 55 3.79 16.65 -3.74
C THR A 55 3.58 16.87 -5.24
N ALA A 56 4.32 16.16 -6.08
CA ALA A 56 4.17 16.26 -7.53
C ALA A 56 2.75 15.88 -7.98
N LEU A 57 2.18 14.82 -7.41
CA LEU A 57 0.82 14.36 -7.69
C LEU A 57 -0.25 15.32 -7.17
N ALA A 58 -0.03 16.00 -6.05
CA ALA A 58 -0.95 17.00 -5.52
C ALA A 58 -1.21 18.13 -6.52
N MET A 59 -0.19 18.52 -7.29
CA MET A 59 -0.26 19.61 -8.26
C MET A 59 -0.98 19.25 -9.56
N ILE A 60 -1.23 17.98 -9.83
CA ILE A 60 -1.81 17.50 -11.10
C ILE A 60 -3.11 16.70 -10.93
N THR A 61 -3.56 16.54 -9.68
CA THR A 61 -4.79 15.83 -9.32
C THR A 61 -5.65 16.69 -8.39
N SER A 62 -6.95 16.42 -8.36
CA SER A 62 -7.91 17.21 -7.57
C SER A 62 -8.76 16.39 -6.61
N ARG A 63 -8.88 15.07 -6.80
CA ARG A 63 -9.78 14.17 -6.05
C ARG A 63 -9.10 13.01 -5.38
N LEU A 64 -8.05 12.45 -6.01
CA LEU A 64 -7.32 11.30 -5.49
C LEU A 64 -6.73 11.57 -4.11
N GLN A 65 -6.92 10.66 -3.17
CA GLN A 65 -6.13 10.63 -1.96
C GLN A 65 -4.70 10.17 -2.29
N LEU A 66 -3.72 10.90 -1.77
CA LEU A 66 -2.29 10.66 -1.98
C LEU A 66 -1.73 9.92 -0.77
N ARG A 67 -1.33 8.68 -0.96
CA ARG A 67 -0.96 7.81 0.16
C ARG A 67 0.49 7.33 0.04
N ALA A 68 1.25 7.41 1.14
CA ALA A 68 2.47 6.63 1.26
C ALA A 68 2.12 5.15 1.43
N GLY A 69 2.71 4.31 0.63
CA GLY A 69 2.45 2.88 0.71
C GLY A 69 3.71 2.02 0.54
N SER A 70 4.62 2.09 1.51
CA SER A 70 4.63 2.63 2.88
C SER A 70 5.61 3.78 3.03
N LEU A 71 5.46 4.57 4.09
CA LEU A 71 6.55 5.34 4.67
C LEU A 71 7.26 4.45 5.70
N ILE A 72 8.54 4.23 5.53
CA ILE A 72 9.36 3.48 6.49
C ILE A 72 9.82 4.44 7.59
N SER A 73 8.92 4.73 8.53
CA SER A 73 9.11 5.85 9.46
C SER A 73 10.39 5.76 10.30
N PRO A 74 10.94 4.58 10.70
CA PRO A 74 12.22 4.54 11.43
C PRO A 74 13.42 5.04 10.62
N LEU A 75 13.31 5.21 9.30
CA LEU A 75 14.35 5.80 8.44
C LEU A 75 14.31 7.34 8.43
N HIS A 76 13.36 7.96 9.14
CA HIS A 76 13.13 9.40 9.10
C HIS A 76 13.15 10.03 10.50
N ASP A 77 13.47 11.31 10.54
CA ASP A 77 13.16 12.15 11.69
C ASP A 77 11.65 12.38 11.77
N THR A 78 11.08 12.20 12.96
CA THR A 78 9.63 12.26 13.16
C THR A 78 9.05 13.65 12.88
N ILE A 79 9.79 14.71 13.24
CA ILE A 79 9.34 16.09 13.01
C ILE A 79 9.35 16.38 11.50
N ARG A 80 10.38 15.92 10.79
CA ARG A 80 10.43 16.06 9.32
C ARG A 80 9.28 15.36 8.61
N ILE A 81 8.90 14.14 9.06
CA ILE A 81 7.70 13.46 8.53
C ILE A 81 6.48 14.40 8.62
N VAL A 82 6.23 14.97 9.80
CA VAL A 82 5.02 15.76 10.02
C VAL A 82 5.05 17.06 9.21
N GLU A 83 6.21 17.75 9.17
CA GLU A 83 6.36 18.98 8.37
C GLU A 83 6.16 18.74 6.88
N GLU A 84 6.81 17.73 6.31
CA GLU A 84 6.69 17.37 4.89
C GLU A 84 5.27 17.05 4.51
N TRP A 85 4.62 16.17 5.27
CA TRP A 85 3.25 15.76 4.97
C TRP A 85 2.21 16.84 5.26
N ALA A 86 2.46 17.78 6.19
CA ALA A 86 1.61 18.96 6.36
C ALA A 86 1.67 19.89 5.14
N VAL A 87 2.84 20.04 4.52
CA VAL A 87 2.97 20.78 3.26
C VAL A 87 2.17 20.08 2.15
N VAL A 88 2.31 18.75 1.99
CA VAL A 88 1.56 18.00 0.98
C VAL A 88 0.05 18.07 1.23
N ASP A 89 -0.37 18.03 2.49
CA ASP A 89 -1.77 18.17 2.89
C ASP A 89 -2.36 19.50 2.45
N ASN A 90 -1.65 20.59 2.70
CA ASN A 90 -2.06 21.93 2.25
C ASN A 90 -2.08 22.04 0.72
N LEU A 91 -1.06 21.58 0.01
CA LEU A 91 -0.99 21.60 -1.45
C LEU A 91 -2.09 20.75 -2.10
N SER A 92 -2.48 19.67 -1.47
CA SER A 92 -3.52 18.76 -1.95
C SER A 92 -4.93 19.13 -1.48
N ASN A 93 -5.07 20.14 -0.61
CA ASN A 93 -6.32 20.48 0.05
C ASN A 93 -6.93 19.31 0.84
N GLY A 94 -6.11 18.71 1.73
CA GLY A 94 -6.57 17.69 2.68
C GLY A 94 -6.73 16.28 2.09
N ARG A 95 -5.87 15.86 1.14
CA ARG A 95 -5.98 14.55 0.47
C ARG A 95 -4.87 13.57 0.80
N VAL A 96 -4.10 13.77 1.87
CA VAL A 96 -2.99 12.87 2.21
C VAL A 96 -3.39 11.77 3.18
N ALA A 97 -2.63 10.68 3.14
CA ALA A 97 -2.66 9.62 4.15
C ALA A 97 -1.32 8.87 4.16
N ILE A 98 -1.01 8.20 5.28
CA ILE A 98 0.26 7.50 5.42
C ILE A 98 0.02 6.06 5.87
N SER A 99 0.59 5.10 5.14
CA SER A 99 0.82 3.76 5.67
C SER A 99 2.21 3.67 6.26
N PHE A 100 2.29 3.42 7.55
CA PHE A 100 3.54 3.27 8.27
C PHE A 100 4.06 1.86 8.16
N GLY A 101 5.34 1.72 7.80
CA GLY A 101 6.09 0.48 7.80
C GLY A 101 7.28 0.55 8.76
N SER A 102 7.59 -0.57 9.41
CA SER A 102 8.77 -0.65 10.29
C SER A 102 10.10 -0.83 9.55
N GLY A 103 10.04 -1.20 8.27
CA GLY A 103 11.23 -1.54 7.49
C GLY A 103 11.73 -2.97 7.77
N TRP A 104 12.33 -3.58 6.76
CA TRP A 104 12.88 -4.95 6.86
C TRP A 104 14.30 -5.03 6.27
N ASN A 105 14.62 -4.20 5.27
CA ASN A 105 15.92 -4.20 4.62
C ASN A 105 16.94 -3.47 5.51
N VAL A 106 17.94 -4.20 5.96
CA VAL A 106 18.97 -3.69 6.87
C VAL A 106 19.80 -2.57 6.25
N ASP A 107 20.04 -2.61 4.93
CA ASP A 107 20.83 -1.63 4.21
C ASP A 107 20.15 -0.24 4.17
N ASP A 108 18.81 -0.18 4.26
CA ASP A 108 18.08 1.08 4.29
C ASP A 108 18.33 1.86 5.60
N PHE A 109 18.68 1.14 6.69
CA PHE A 109 18.92 1.76 8.00
C PHE A 109 20.23 2.53 8.13
N ILE A 110 20.96 2.74 7.03
CA ILE A 110 22.12 3.64 7.00
C ILE A 110 21.78 5.06 7.50
N PHE A 111 20.52 5.50 7.36
CA PHE A 111 20.07 6.79 7.87
C PHE A 111 20.01 6.84 9.39
N PHE A 112 19.55 5.75 10.04
CA PHE A 112 19.41 5.63 11.50
C PHE A 112 19.75 4.20 11.95
N PRO A 113 21.03 3.79 11.92
CA PRO A 113 21.44 2.39 12.20
C PRO A 113 20.98 1.88 13.56
N GLN A 114 20.94 2.75 14.56
CA GLN A 114 20.55 2.41 15.94
C GLN A 114 19.07 2.00 16.07
N ARG A 115 18.21 2.32 15.11
CA ARG A 115 16.78 2.04 15.17
C ARG A 115 16.40 0.65 14.63
N TYR A 116 17.29 -0.02 13.87
CA TYR A 116 16.97 -1.28 13.21
C TYR A 116 16.42 -2.35 14.16
N LEU A 117 17.09 -2.59 15.29
CA LEU A 117 16.68 -3.64 16.23
C LEU A 117 15.35 -3.32 16.93
N ASN A 118 15.04 -2.05 17.15
CA ASN A 118 13.83 -1.59 17.81
C ASN A 118 12.81 -0.96 16.83
N ARG A 119 12.96 -1.18 15.52
CA ARG A 119 12.20 -0.49 14.46
C ARG A 119 10.68 -0.57 14.61
N HIS A 120 10.16 -1.67 15.17
CA HIS A 120 8.71 -1.79 15.42
C HIS A 120 8.25 -0.85 16.53
N ALA A 121 8.93 -0.85 17.67
CA ALA A 121 8.60 0.05 18.77
C ALA A 121 8.81 1.52 18.39
N GLU A 122 9.89 1.82 17.66
CA GLU A 122 10.18 3.15 17.14
C GLU A 122 9.04 3.64 16.22
N MET A 123 8.58 2.82 15.29
CA MET A 123 7.46 3.16 14.39
C MET A 123 6.21 3.56 15.17
N TYR A 124 5.81 2.79 16.20
CA TYR A 124 4.62 3.12 16.98
C TYR A 124 4.79 4.40 17.81
N ALA A 125 5.97 4.63 18.42
CA ALA A 125 6.28 5.86 19.10
C ALA A 125 6.25 7.09 18.17
N GLN A 126 6.76 6.92 16.96
CA GLN A 126 6.68 7.97 15.92
C GLN A 126 5.24 8.25 15.49
N ILE A 127 4.40 7.23 15.31
CA ILE A 127 2.98 7.40 14.98
C ILE A 127 2.26 8.23 16.04
N GLU A 128 2.50 7.96 17.32
CA GLU A 128 1.92 8.73 18.43
C GLU A 128 2.33 10.20 18.34
N THR A 129 3.62 10.48 18.15
CA THR A 129 4.16 11.84 18.00
C THR A 129 3.60 12.55 16.76
N VAL A 130 3.50 11.85 15.63
CA VAL A 130 2.91 12.37 14.39
C VAL A 130 1.46 12.77 14.62
N GLN A 131 0.65 11.92 15.24
CA GLN A 131 -0.76 12.21 15.52
C GLN A 131 -0.93 13.38 16.47
N GLN A 132 -0.07 13.48 17.49
CA GLN A 132 -0.06 14.58 18.47
C GLN A 132 0.23 15.92 17.78
N LEU A 133 1.32 16.01 17.01
CA LEU A 133 1.68 17.22 16.27
C LEU A 133 0.64 17.61 15.22
N TRP A 134 0.14 16.60 14.46
CA TRP A 134 -0.90 16.81 13.45
C TRP A 134 -2.19 17.36 14.04
N GLY A 135 -2.57 16.91 15.22
CA GLY A 135 -3.73 17.38 15.96
C GLY A 135 -3.56 18.77 16.60
N GLY A 136 -2.42 19.43 16.40
CA GLY A 136 -2.11 20.78 16.90
C GLY A 136 -1.60 20.82 18.34
N ALA A 137 -1.39 19.67 18.98
CA ALA A 137 -0.75 19.63 20.30
C ALA A 137 0.75 19.85 20.16
N GLY A 138 1.32 20.75 20.95
CA GLY A 138 2.76 20.95 20.99
C GLY A 138 3.49 19.79 21.67
N ILE A 139 4.72 19.52 21.25
CA ILE A 139 5.63 18.60 21.92
C ILE A 139 6.81 19.35 22.51
N ASN A 140 7.27 18.92 23.70
CA ASN A 140 8.45 19.49 24.32
C ASN A 140 9.72 18.81 23.81
N HIS A 141 10.70 19.60 23.43
CA HIS A 141 11.98 19.12 22.92
C HIS A 141 13.12 20.01 23.43
N LYS A 142 14.33 19.49 23.49
CA LYS A 142 15.50 20.30 23.84
C LYS A 142 16.15 20.87 22.58
N ASN A 143 16.41 22.19 22.59
CA ASN A 143 17.19 22.82 21.51
C ASN A 143 18.70 22.48 21.67
N CYS A 144 19.53 22.98 20.74
CA CYS A 144 20.98 22.73 20.71
C CYS A 144 21.74 23.22 21.97
N LEU A 145 21.14 24.10 22.78
CA LEU A 145 21.69 24.60 24.04
C LEU A 145 21.12 23.84 25.26
N GLY A 146 20.35 22.77 25.04
CA GLY A 146 19.73 21.98 26.10
C GLY A 146 18.49 22.62 26.74
N LYS A 147 18.04 23.79 26.24
CA LYS A 147 16.85 24.48 26.76
C LYS A 147 15.59 23.82 26.21
N GLU A 148 14.60 23.58 27.08
CA GLU A 148 13.29 23.09 26.68
C GLU A 148 12.54 24.11 25.81
N VAL A 149 11.98 23.66 24.72
CA VAL A 149 11.16 24.43 23.79
C VAL A 149 9.94 23.60 23.41
N THR A 150 8.79 24.25 23.28
CA THR A 150 7.58 23.60 22.77
C THR A 150 7.51 23.78 21.26
N LEU A 151 7.57 22.67 20.52
CA LEU A 151 7.45 22.64 19.08
C LEU A 151 5.97 22.55 18.70
N LYS A 152 5.57 23.33 17.71
CA LYS A 152 4.27 23.25 17.05
C LYS A 152 4.47 23.08 15.55
N LEU A 153 3.55 22.41 14.90
CA LEU A 153 3.59 22.16 13.46
C LEU A 153 3.14 23.39 12.66
N TYR A 154 3.93 23.77 11.64
CA TYR A 154 3.59 24.76 10.63
C TYR A 154 4.09 24.28 9.26
N PRO A 155 3.26 24.41 8.17
CA PRO A 155 1.88 24.91 8.20
C PRO A 155 0.97 23.97 9.00
N GLU A 156 -0.13 24.49 9.56
CA GLU A 156 -1.15 23.64 10.14
C GLU A 156 -1.80 22.81 9.03
N PRO A 157 -2.05 21.50 9.23
CA PRO A 157 -2.71 20.68 8.24
C PRO A 157 -4.16 21.10 8.00
N VAL A 158 -4.64 20.90 6.78
CA VAL A 158 -6.06 21.07 6.43
C VAL A 158 -6.91 20.01 7.10
N GLN A 159 -6.43 18.76 7.11
CA GLN A 159 -7.10 17.64 7.77
C GLN A 159 -6.90 17.72 9.30
N LYS A 160 -8.00 17.66 10.06
CA LYS A 160 -7.93 17.63 11.54
C LYS A 160 -7.28 16.37 12.10
N ARG A 161 -7.31 15.28 11.37
CA ARG A 161 -6.68 13.98 11.71
C ARG A 161 -6.05 13.41 10.46
N LEU A 162 -4.81 12.96 10.57
CA LEU A 162 -4.14 12.24 9.50
C LEU A 162 -4.70 10.82 9.43
N PRO A 163 -5.28 10.40 8.28
CA PRO A 163 -5.64 9.00 8.10
C PRO A 163 -4.38 8.14 8.02
N ILE A 164 -4.31 7.10 8.86
CA ILE A 164 -3.14 6.22 8.94
C ILE A 164 -3.49 4.77 8.65
N TRP A 165 -2.56 4.08 8.03
CA TRP A 165 -2.50 2.63 7.83
C TRP A 165 -1.26 2.08 8.51
N ILE A 166 -1.32 0.82 8.89
CA ILE A 166 -0.14 0.03 9.25
C ILE A 166 0.08 -0.99 8.15
N THR A 167 1.30 -1.03 7.61
CA THR A 167 1.68 -2.03 6.63
C THR A 167 2.04 -3.34 7.31
N SER A 168 1.40 -4.43 6.88
CA SER A 168 1.65 -5.78 7.38
C SER A 168 1.99 -6.73 6.23
N SER A 169 3.08 -7.47 6.38
CA SER A 169 3.46 -8.57 5.48
C SER A 169 2.87 -9.93 5.89
N GLY A 170 1.79 -9.93 6.69
CA GLY A 170 1.06 -11.15 7.06
C GLY A 170 1.18 -11.60 8.51
N ASN A 171 1.88 -10.87 9.39
CA ASN A 171 1.89 -11.17 10.83
C ASN A 171 0.57 -10.72 11.47
N VAL A 172 -0.13 -11.63 12.16
CA VAL A 172 -1.40 -11.35 12.86
C VAL A 172 -1.24 -10.30 13.96
N ASP A 173 -0.11 -10.27 14.67
CA ASP A 173 0.14 -9.29 15.73
C ASP A 173 0.16 -7.85 15.18
N THR A 174 0.62 -7.67 13.95
CA THR A 174 0.57 -6.35 13.27
C THR A 174 -0.87 -5.93 12.99
N PHE A 175 -1.75 -6.86 12.59
CA PHE A 175 -3.17 -6.60 12.41
C PHE A 175 -3.85 -6.21 13.73
N ILE A 176 -3.58 -6.96 14.81
CA ILE A 176 -4.08 -6.68 16.16
C ILE A 176 -3.60 -5.30 16.62
N SER A 177 -2.32 -4.99 16.46
CA SER A 177 -1.74 -3.70 16.84
C SER A 177 -2.37 -2.54 16.07
N ALA A 178 -2.57 -2.69 14.74
CA ALA A 178 -3.27 -1.68 13.93
C ALA A 178 -4.70 -1.44 14.44
N GLY A 179 -5.43 -2.51 14.74
CA GLY A 179 -6.77 -2.43 15.33
C GLY A 179 -6.78 -1.72 16.68
N SER A 180 -5.80 -2.01 17.53
CA SER A 180 -5.70 -1.47 18.89
C SER A 180 -5.48 0.05 18.95
N ILE A 181 -4.87 0.63 17.90
CA ILE A 181 -4.67 2.09 17.80
C ILE A 181 -5.69 2.77 16.86
N GLY A 182 -6.69 2.03 16.38
CA GLY A 182 -7.71 2.55 15.46
C GLY A 182 -7.20 2.85 14.04
N ALA A 183 -6.02 2.37 13.68
CA ALA A 183 -5.46 2.52 12.33
C ALA A 183 -6.13 1.58 11.32
N ASN A 184 -5.94 1.86 10.03
CA ASN A 184 -6.28 0.98 8.92
C ASN A 184 -5.14 -0.01 8.66
N VAL A 185 -5.35 -0.99 7.76
CA VAL A 185 -4.33 -1.99 7.39
C VAL A 185 -4.05 -1.93 5.89
N LEU A 186 -2.76 -1.93 5.52
CA LEU A 186 -2.29 -2.20 4.16
C LEU A 186 -1.57 -3.55 4.17
N THR A 187 -1.99 -4.50 3.34
CA THR A 187 -1.41 -5.84 3.27
C THR A 187 -1.36 -6.38 1.83
N HIS A 188 -0.86 -7.60 1.65
CA HIS A 188 -0.75 -8.29 0.37
C HIS A 188 -1.03 -9.80 0.52
N LEU A 189 -1.17 -10.53 -0.60
CA LEU A 189 -1.37 -11.99 -0.60
C LEU A 189 -0.06 -12.80 -0.74
N ILE A 190 1.11 -12.18 -0.60
CA ILE A 190 2.37 -12.90 -0.64
C ILE A 190 2.48 -13.75 0.63
N GLY A 191 2.64 -15.08 0.45
CA GLY A 191 2.82 -16.01 1.58
C GLY A 191 1.58 -16.28 2.43
N GLN A 192 0.39 -15.89 1.98
CA GLN A 192 -0.90 -16.19 2.63
C GLN A 192 -1.99 -16.44 1.60
N ASP A 193 -2.99 -17.23 1.98
CA ASP A 193 -4.23 -17.45 1.24
C ASP A 193 -5.38 -16.59 1.78
N LEU A 194 -6.57 -16.74 1.18
CA LEU A 194 -7.74 -15.96 1.57
C LEU A 194 -8.25 -16.32 2.97
N ASP A 195 -8.13 -17.59 3.39
CA ASP A 195 -8.58 -18.04 4.71
C ASP A 195 -7.69 -17.45 5.82
N ALA A 196 -6.37 -17.48 5.62
CA ALA A 196 -5.43 -16.86 6.53
C ALA A 196 -5.63 -15.33 6.60
N LEU A 197 -5.90 -14.68 5.47
CA LEU A 197 -6.21 -13.25 5.43
C LEU A 197 -7.51 -12.94 6.18
N ASN A 198 -8.58 -13.74 5.96
CA ASN A 198 -9.86 -13.60 6.67
C ASN A 198 -9.65 -13.66 8.20
N HIS A 199 -8.95 -14.69 8.69
CA HIS A 199 -8.65 -14.81 10.12
C HIS A 199 -7.95 -13.56 10.69
N LYS A 200 -6.98 -13.00 9.96
CA LYS A 200 -6.28 -11.77 10.38
C LYS A 200 -7.17 -10.54 10.36
N ILE A 201 -8.08 -10.44 9.38
CA ILE A 201 -9.07 -9.36 9.32
C ILE A 201 -10.01 -9.44 10.53
N GLN A 202 -10.49 -10.64 10.91
CA GLN A 202 -11.31 -10.81 12.10
C GLN A 202 -10.53 -10.37 13.36
N SER A 203 -9.29 -10.83 13.54
CA SER A 203 -8.44 -10.42 14.66
C SER A 203 -8.24 -8.90 14.73
N TYR A 204 -8.12 -8.24 13.59
CA TYR A 204 -8.06 -6.78 13.47
C TYR A 204 -9.37 -6.11 13.92
N ARG A 205 -10.53 -6.63 13.47
CA ARG A 205 -11.86 -6.11 13.85
C ARG A 205 -12.11 -6.27 15.35
N ASP A 206 -11.77 -7.41 15.92
CA ASP A 206 -11.89 -7.70 17.36
C ASP A 206 -11.00 -6.76 18.20
N ALA A 207 -9.76 -6.52 17.76
CA ALA A 207 -8.86 -5.59 18.42
C ALA A 207 -9.40 -4.15 18.38
N ARG A 208 -10.01 -3.71 17.27
CA ARG A 208 -10.70 -2.41 17.21
C ARG A 208 -11.82 -2.32 18.23
N ALA A 209 -12.73 -3.28 18.26
CA ALA A 209 -13.85 -3.32 19.18
C ALA A 209 -13.39 -3.29 20.66
N LYS A 210 -12.38 -4.10 20.99
CA LYS A 210 -11.79 -4.17 22.35
C LYS A 210 -11.20 -2.84 22.81
N ASN A 211 -10.71 -2.02 21.89
CA ASN A 211 -10.09 -0.72 22.22
C ASN A 211 -11.02 0.48 21.96
N GLY A 212 -12.33 0.26 21.83
CA GLY A 212 -13.32 1.32 21.73
C GLY A 212 -13.45 1.98 20.37
N PHE A 213 -12.89 1.36 19.32
CA PHE A 213 -13.06 1.80 17.94
C PHE A 213 -14.17 0.99 17.26
N ASP A 214 -14.92 1.64 16.37
CA ASP A 214 -15.89 0.95 15.54
C ASP A 214 -15.17 -0.10 14.65
N PRO A 215 -15.46 -1.41 14.81
CA PRO A 215 -14.84 -2.46 14.01
C PRO A 215 -15.14 -2.32 12.51
N ALA A 216 -16.29 -1.77 12.12
CA ALA A 216 -16.69 -1.60 10.73
C ALA A 216 -16.00 -0.41 10.04
N ALA A 217 -15.64 0.64 10.79
CA ALA A 217 -15.06 1.86 10.24
C ALA A 217 -13.59 1.70 9.78
N GLY A 218 -12.89 0.67 10.23
CA GLY A 218 -11.50 0.42 9.83
C GLY A 218 -11.41 -0.14 8.40
N LYS A 219 -10.45 0.34 7.63
CA LYS A 219 -10.24 -0.12 6.25
C LYS A 219 -9.12 -1.15 6.16
N VAL A 220 -9.34 -2.18 5.35
CA VAL A 220 -8.32 -3.14 4.92
C VAL A 220 -8.09 -2.92 3.44
N SER A 221 -6.89 -2.45 3.10
CA SER A 221 -6.44 -2.24 1.73
C SER A 221 -5.51 -3.38 1.34
N LEU A 222 -5.87 -4.13 0.30
CA LEU A 222 -5.10 -5.28 -0.17
C LEU A 222 -4.36 -4.93 -1.46
N MET A 223 -3.05 -5.06 -1.45
CA MET A 223 -2.21 -4.86 -2.63
C MET A 223 -2.21 -6.12 -3.50
N LEU A 224 -2.57 -5.96 -4.77
CA LEU A 224 -2.56 -7.03 -5.79
C LEU A 224 -1.88 -6.55 -7.07
N HIS A 225 -1.01 -7.37 -7.64
CA HIS A 225 -0.54 -7.17 -9.01
C HIS A 225 -1.73 -7.19 -9.96
N THR A 226 -1.82 -6.21 -10.83
CA THR A 226 -3.03 -5.97 -11.61
C THR A 226 -2.70 -5.69 -13.08
N PHE A 227 -3.29 -6.49 -13.96
CA PHE A 227 -3.27 -6.26 -15.40
C PHE A 227 -4.52 -6.89 -16.05
N LEU A 228 -5.39 -6.08 -16.62
CA LEU A 228 -6.61 -6.55 -17.27
C LEU A 228 -6.54 -6.33 -18.77
N GLY A 229 -7.13 -7.26 -19.50
CA GLY A 229 -7.32 -7.19 -20.95
C GLY A 229 -8.65 -7.81 -21.36
N THR A 230 -8.80 -8.02 -22.67
CA THR A 230 -10.03 -8.59 -23.26
C THR A 230 -10.00 -10.10 -23.41
N ASP A 231 -8.82 -10.72 -23.37
CA ASP A 231 -8.60 -12.15 -23.52
C ASP A 231 -7.56 -12.65 -22.52
N VAL A 232 -7.87 -13.77 -21.83
CA VAL A 232 -7.05 -14.31 -20.72
C VAL A 232 -5.68 -14.78 -21.19
N GLU A 233 -5.63 -15.49 -22.32
CA GLU A 233 -4.37 -16.04 -22.85
C GLU A 233 -3.44 -14.92 -23.34
N THR A 234 -4.00 -13.90 -23.98
CA THR A 234 -3.26 -12.70 -24.39
C THR A 234 -2.69 -11.96 -23.17
N VAL A 235 -3.49 -11.78 -22.11
CA VAL A 235 -3.03 -11.19 -20.84
C VAL A 235 -1.90 -12.02 -20.25
N LYS A 236 -2.09 -13.35 -20.16
CA LYS A 236 -1.09 -14.26 -19.58
C LYS A 236 0.24 -14.20 -20.33
N ALA A 237 0.19 -14.24 -21.65
CA ALA A 237 1.37 -14.14 -22.50
C ALA A 237 2.11 -12.80 -22.29
N ARG A 238 1.36 -11.69 -22.19
CA ARG A 238 1.90 -10.33 -22.04
C ARG A 238 2.56 -10.10 -20.68
N VAL A 239 1.97 -10.59 -19.59
CA VAL A 239 2.47 -10.35 -18.23
C VAL A 239 3.53 -11.35 -17.78
N ARG A 240 3.64 -12.54 -18.41
CA ARG A 240 4.50 -13.63 -17.95
C ARG A 240 5.96 -13.22 -17.76
N ALA A 241 6.59 -12.72 -18.82
CA ALA A 241 8.00 -12.37 -18.78
C ALA A 241 8.28 -11.18 -17.83
N PRO A 242 7.54 -10.04 -17.88
CA PRO A 242 7.73 -8.94 -16.97
C PRO A 242 7.52 -9.33 -15.49
N PHE A 243 6.48 -10.12 -15.21
CA PHE A 243 6.19 -10.50 -13.83
C PHE A 243 7.21 -11.51 -13.26
N ARG A 244 7.72 -12.43 -14.08
CA ARG A 244 8.82 -13.32 -13.67
C ARG A 244 10.09 -12.52 -13.33
N GLU A 245 10.44 -11.52 -14.12
CA GLU A 245 11.57 -10.64 -13.84
C GLU A 245 11.35 -9.80 -12.57
N TYR A 246 10.13 -9.32 -12.36
CA TYR A 246 9.73 -8.67 -11.11
C TYR A 246 9.94 -9.61 -9.90
N LEU A 247 9.49 -10.86 -9.98
CA LEU A 247 9.69 -11.87 -8.93
C LEU A 247 11.17 -12.16 -8.70
N ARG A 248 11.97 -12.30 -9.76
CA ARG A 248 13.42 -12.50 -9.69
C ARG A 248 14.11 -11.34 -8.96
N SER A 249 13.74 -10.11 -9.29
CA SER A 249 14.26 -8.90 -8.65
C SER A 249 13.89 -8.83 -7.16
N ALA A 250 12.67 -9.22 -6.79
CA ALA A 250 12.22 -9.30 -5.41
C ALA A 250 13.01 -10.34 -4.61
N VAL A 251 13.20 -11.56 -5.16
CA VAL A 251 14.02 -12.63 -4.55
C VAL A 251 15.47 -12.18 -4.38
N SER A 252 16.04 -11.50 -5.39
CA SER A 252 17.41 -10.98 -5.33
C SER A 252 17.58 -9.96 -4.22
N LEU A 253 16.61 -9.05 -4.05
CA LEU A 253 16.63 -8.05 -2.97
C LEU A 253 16.54 -8.70 -1.59
N GLU A 254 15.65 -9.69 -1.41
CA GLU A 254 15.52 -10.42 -0.15
C GLU A 254 16.79 -11.22 0.18
N LYS A 255 17.39 -11.89 -0.81
CA LYS A 255 18.65 -12.61 -0.67
C LYS A 255 19.77 -11.65 -0.24
N LYS A 256 19.90 -10.48 -0.87
CA LYS A 256 20.89 -9.47 -0.51
C LYS A 256 20.71 -9.00 0.94
N ALA A 257 19.49 -8.70 1.36
CA ALA A 257 19.20 -8.28 2.73
C ALA A 257 19.50 -9.38 3.75
N ALA A 258 19.21 -10.64 3.43
CA ALA A 258 19.56 -11.78 4.29
C ALA A 258 21.09 -11.95 4.43
N MET A 259 21.86 -11.79 3.35
CA MET A 259 23.33 -11.83 3.37
C MET A 259 23.93 -10.69 4.21
N SER A 260 23.30 -9.54 4.26
CA SER A 260 23.68 -8.40 5.11
C SER A 260 23.27 -8.58 6.59
N GLY A 261 22.73 -9.74 6.97
CA GLY A 261 22.33 -10.04 8.35
C GLY A 261 20.92 -9.58 8.73
N GLY A 262 20.12 -9.17 7.75
CA GLY A 262 18.73 -8.78 7.92
C GLY A 262 17.78 -9.95 8.13
N VAL A 263 16.58 -9.67 8.62
CA VAL A 263 15.46 -10.63 8.71
C VAL A 263 14.56 -10.41 7.50
N ILE A 264 14.23 -11.49 6.79
CA ILE A 264 13.39 -11.43 5.60
C ILE A 264 11.96 -11.00 5.96
N SER A 265 11.28 -10.37 4.99
CA SER A 265 9.86 -10.10 5.05
C SER A 265 9.08 -11.39 5.39
N GLY A 266 8.36 -11.40 6.53
CA GLY A 266 7.66 -12.60 7.03
C GLY A 266 8.38 -13.39 8.13
N GLY A 267 9.57 -12.98 8.57
CA GLY A 267 10.26 -13.58 9.74
C GLY A 267 10.97 -14.90 9.50
N HIS A 268 11.05 -15.36 8.24
CA HIS A 268 11.80 -16.57 7.89
C HIS A 268 13.27 -16.24 7.62
N LYS A 269 14.19 -17.01 8.20
CA LYS A 269 15.61 -17.01 7.80
C LYS A 269 15.72 -17.92 6.57
N ILE A 270 16.06 -17.38 5.41
CA ILE A 270 16.55 -18.19 4.31
C ILE A 270 18.04 -18.41 4.56
N GLU A 271 18.48 -19.67 4.68
CA GLU A 271 19.90 -19.96 4.50
C GLU A 271 20.25 -19.54 3.07
N ALA A 272 21.23 -18.66 2.95
CA ALA A 272 21.69 -18.10 1.68
C ALA A 272 22.47 -19.14 0.83
N SER A 273 21.95 -20.38 0.75
CA SER A 273 22.43 -21.36 -0.22
C SER A 273 22.09 -20.86 -1.62
N GLU A 274 23.03 -20.96 -2.53
CA GLU A 274 22.79 -20.64 -3.93
C GLU A 274 21.73 -21.60 -4.47
N ILE A 275 20.54 -21.07 -4.74
CA ILE A 275 19.52 -21.83 -5.47
C ILE A 275 20.08 -22.00 -6.90
N PRO A 276 20.24 -23.24 -7.40
CA PRO A 276 20.64 -23.47 -8.79
C PRO A 276 19.70 -22.74 -9.74
N GLU A 277 20.22 -22.22 -10.86
CA GLU A 277 19.45 -21.39 -11.78
C GLU A 277 18.26 -22.14 -12.38
N ASP A 278 18.39 -23.41 -12.68
CA ASP A 278 17.31 -24.27 -13.16
C ASP A 278 16.18 -24.42 -12.12
N VAL A 279 16.52 -24.60 -10.87
CA VAL A 279 15.53 -24.65 -9.76
C VAL A 279 14.87 -23.30 -9.56
N LEU A 280 15.62 -22.19 -9.68
CA LEU A 280 15.06 -20.85 -9.61
C LEU A 280 14.06 -20.59 -10.75
N GLU A 281 14.37 -21.01 -11.98
CA GLU A 281 13.47 -20.86 -13.13
C GLU A 281 12.16 -21.64 -12.92
N GLU A 282 12.23 -22.90 -12.45
CA GLU A 282 11.04 -23.70 -12.13
C GLU A 282 10.22 -23.06 -11.01
N LEU A 283 10.87 -22.53 -9.98
CA LEU A 283 10.19 -21.83 -8.88
C LEU A 283 9.50 -20.57 -9.36
N LEU A 284 10.13 -19.77 -10.23
CA LEU A 284 9.55 -18.57 -10.80
C LEU A 284 8.33 -18.91 -11.67
N ASP A 285 8.38 -19.98 -12.45
CA ASP A 285 7.26 -20.44 -13.28
C ASP A 285 6.09 -20.93 -12.40
N ALA A 286 6.33 -21.75 -11.42
CA ALA A 286 5.31 -22.22 -10.49
C ALA A 286 4.68 -21.07 -9.70
N THR A 287 5.50 -20.10 -9.28
CA THR A 287 5.05 -18.90 -8.58
C THR A 287 4.20 -18.03 -9.49
N PHE A 288 4.60 -17.81 -10.73
CA PHE A 288 3.82 -17.07 -11.72
C PHE A 288 2.42 -17.70 -11.91
N GLU A 289 2.35 -19.02 -12.16
CA GLU A 289 1.08 -19.71 -12.35
C GLU A 289 0.15 -19.56 -11.12
N ARG A 290 0.69 -19.75 -9.92
CA ARG A 290 -0.07 -19.55 -8.68
C ARG A 290 -0.60 -18.12 -8.55
N TYR A 291 0.24 -17.10 -8.81
CA TYR A 291 -0.17 -15.70 -8.73
C TYR A 291 -1.23 -15.36 -9.75
N PHE A 292 -1.01 -15.77 -11.01
CA PHE A 292 -1.93 -15.49 -12.10
C PHE A 292 -3.34 -16.02 -11.83
N HIS A 293 -3.44 -17.20 -11.24
CA HIS A 293 -4.73 -17.86 -11.00
C HIS A 293 -5.39 -17.54 -9.66
N ALA A 294 -4.61 -17.17 -8.61
CA ALA A 294 -5.16 -17.13 -7.26
C ALA A 294 -4.82 -15.87 -6.43
N ALA A 295 -3.83 -15.08 -6.82
CA ALA A 295 -3.30 -14.02 -5.96
C ALA A 295 -3.02 -12.70 -6.68
N ALA A 296 -3.55 -12.52 -7.90
CA ALA A 296 -3.40 -11.31 -8.70
C ALA A 296 -4.71 -10.98 -9.43
N LEU A 297 -4.88 -9.71 -9.77
CA LEU A 297 -5.96 -9.25 -10.64
C LEU A 297 -5.45 -9.24 -12.09
N MET A 298 -5.16 -10.44 -12.63
CA MET A 298 -4.64 -10.62 -13.99
C MET A 298 -5.61 -11.45 -14.82
N GLY A 299 -6.10 -10.89 -15.93
CA GLY A 299 -7.04 -11.57 -16.83
C GLY A 299 -8.06 -10.64 -17.44
N THR A 300 -9.29 -11.12 -17.62
CA THR A 300 -10.43 -10.32 -18.08
C THR A 300 -11.25 -9.82 -16.90
N LYS A 301 -12.13 -8.85 -17.13
CA LYS A 301 -13.12 -8.43 -16.14
C LYS A 301 -13.92 -9.61 -15.56
N SER A 302 -14.33 -10.54 -16.43
CA SER A 302 -15.12 -11.71 -16.04
C SER A 302 -14.32 -12.69 -15.17
N SER A 303 -13.04 -12.96 -15.50
CA SER A 303 -12.20 -13.86 -14.70
C SER A 303 -11.80 -13.24 -13.36
N CYS A 304 -11.58 -11.93 -13.30
CA CYS A 304 -11.20 -11.23 -12.07
C CYS A 304 -12.37 -10.98 -11.11
N LYS A 305 -13.62 -10.98 -11.61
CA LYS A 305 -14.81 -10.65 -10.82
C LYS A 305 -14.98 -11.57 -9.60
N GLN A 306 -14.71 -12.86 -9.73
CA GLN A 306 -14.84 -13.81 -8.63
C GLN A 306 -13.89 -13.49 -7.48
N LEU A 307 -12.62 -13.20 -7.75
CA LEU A 307 -11.65 -12.82 -6.74
C LEU A 307 -12.08 -11.55 -5.99
N VAL A 308 -12.57 -10.54 -6.71
CA VAL A 308 -13.05 -9.30 -6.09
C VAL A 308 -14.21 -9.57 -5.12
N TRP A 309 -15.16 -10.44 -5.49
CA TRP A 309 -16.24 -10.85 -4.59
C TRP A 309 -15.73 -11.57 -3.35
N GLN A 310 -14.85 -12.57 -3.51
CA GLN A 310 -14.24 -13.28 -2.39
C GLN A 310 -13.52 -12.33 -1.43
N LEU A 311 -12.79 -11.35 -1.95
CA LEU A 311 -12.10 -10.35 -1.15
C LEU A 311 -13.08 -9.45 -0.38
N LYS A 312 -14.17 -9.04 -1.02
CA LYS A 312 -15.23 -8.26 -0.37
C LYS A 312 -15.88 -9.05 0.77
N ASP A 313 -16.18 -10.33 0.55
CA ASP A 313 -16.84 -11.21 1.52
C ASP A 313 -16.00 -11.43 2.79
N ILE A 314 -14.66 -11.50 2.66
CA ILE A 314 -13.74 -11.60 3.80
C ILE A 314 -13.42 -10.26 4.47
N GLY A 315 -14.02 -9.16 4.00
CA GLY A 315 -13.91 -7.83 4.63
C GLY A 315 -12.76 -6.94 4.12
N VAL A 316 -12.19 -7.22 2.94
CA VAL A 316 -11.31 -6.27 2.22
C VAL A 316 -12.15 -5.11 1.72
N ASN A 317 -11.74 -3.89 2.04
CA ASN A 317 -12.46 -2.66 1.69
C ASN A 317 -11.93 -2.01 0.42
N GLU A 318 -10.65 -2.16 0.14
CA GLU A 318 -9.97 -1.51 -0.98
C GLU A 318 -8.96 -2.46 -1.61
N ILE A 319 -8.87 -2.48 -2.93
CA ILE A 319 -7.78 -3.16 -3.67
C ILE A 319 -6.78 -2.09 -4.13
N ALA A 320 -5.55 -2.19 -3.65
CA ALA A 320 -4.42 -1.38 -4.08
C ALA A 320 -3.77 -2.05 -5.31
N CYS A 321 -4.25 -1.71 -6.50
CA CYS A 321 -3.82 -2.30 -7.77
C CYS A 321 -2.36 -1.92 -8.07
N LEU A 322 -1.43 -2.87 -7.98
CA LEU A 322 -0.05 -2.71 -8.37
C LEU A 322 0.04 -2.92 -9.88
N ILE A 323 0.23 -1.82 -10.62
CA ILE A 323 0.17 -1.79 -12.08
C ILE A 323 1.55 -1.71 -12.75
N ASP A 324 2.59 -1.43 -12.00
CA ASP A 324 3.92 -1.12 -12.48
C ASP A 324 4.92 -2.22 -12.06
N PHE A 325 4.92 -3.32 -12.79
CA PHE A 325 5.76 -4.49 -12.53
C PHE A 325 6.56 -4.95 -13.77
N GLY A 326 6.84 -4.00 -14.70
CA GLY A 326 7.72 -4.24 -15.86
C GLY A 326 6.99 -4.43 -17.20
N VAL A 327 5.67 -4.31 -17.22
CA VAL A 327 4.88 -4.21 -18.47
C VAL A 327 5.09 -2.83 -19.10
N SER A 328 4.96 -2.69 -20.42
CA SER A 328 5.14 -1.40 -21.09
C SER A 328 4.13 -0.35 -20.62
N ASP A 329 4.51 0.93 -20.68
CA ASP A 329 3.63 2.02 -20.25
C ASP A 329 2.32 2.05 -21.05
N GLU A 330 2.39 1.77 -22.35
CA GLU A 330 1.25 1.70 -23.26
C GLU A 330 0.29 0.59 -22.82
N ASP A 331 0.80 -0.60 -22.59
CA ASP A 331 0.00 -1.74 -22.14
C ASP A 331 -0.64 -1.49 -20.77
N VAL A 332 0.10 -0.87 -19.85
CA VAL A 332 -0.47 -0.50 -18.54
C VAL A 332 -1.63 0.48 -18.71
N LEU A 333 -1.48 1.52 -19.54
CA LEU A 333 -2.53 2.51 -19.77
C LEU A 333 -3.77 1.89 -20.46
N GLU A 334 -3.59 0.96 -21.39
CA GLU A 334 -4.71 0.18 -21.95
C GLU A 334 -5.41 -0.67 -20.88
N SER A 335 -4.64 -1.33 -20.02
CA SER A 335 -5.17 -2.13 -18.91
C SER A 335 -5.98 -1.30 -17.92
N LEU A 336 -5.64 -0.02 -17.71
CA LEU A 336 -6.38 0.87 -16.81
C LEU A 336 -7.84 1.09 -17.27
N ILE A 337 -8.10 1.07 -18.55
CA ILE A 337 -9.47 1.19 -19.11
C ILE A 337 -10.30 -0.02 -18.67
N GLN A 338 -9.74 -1.23 -18.82
CA GLN A 338 -10.42 -2.46 -18.39
C GLN A 338 -10.59 -2.54 -16.87
N LEU A 339 -9.62 -2.01 -16.11
CA LEU A 339 -9.68 -1.91 -14.66
C LEU A 339 -10.77 -0.93 -14.20
N ASP A 340 -10.93 0.20 -14.88
CA ASP A 340 -11.99 1.16 -14.58
C ASP A 340 -13.38 0.59 -14.86
N GLU A 341 -13.54 -0.16 -15.95
CA GLU A 341 -14.79 -0.85 -16.24
C GLU A 341 -15.11 -1.90 -15.16
N LEU A 342 -14.12 -2.69 -14.72
CA LEU A 342 -14.31 -3.63 -13.60
C LEU A 342 -14.72 -2.89 -12.32
N ARG A 343 -14.03 -1.82 -11.95
CA ARG A 343 -14.36 -0.97 -10.79
C ARG A 343 -15.79 -0.46 -10.84
N THR A 344 -16.20 0.04 -12.02
CA THR A 344 -17.54 0.61 -12.23
C THR A 344 -18.64 -0.44 -12.05
N MET A 345 -18.41 -1.71 -12.48
CA MET A 345 -19.35 -2.81 -12.24
C MET A 345 -19.65 -2.99 -10.76
N PHE A 346 -18.62 -3.00 -9.90
CA PHE A 346 -18.80 -3.14 -8.45
C PHE A 346 -19.44 -1.92 -7.80
N SER A 347 -19.18 -0.72 -8.29
CA SER A 347 -19.82 0.51 -7.81
C SER A 347 -21.32 0.52 -8.12
N ALA A 348 -21.73 0.09 -9.32
CA ALA A 348 -23.13 0.00 -9.73
C ALA A 348 -23.90 -1.09 -8.94
N GLU A 349 -23.27 -2.25 -8.71
CA GLU A 349 -23.86 -3.33 -7.92
C GLU A 349 -24.05 -2.93 -6.45
N THR A 350 -23.12 -2.17 -5.87
CA THR A 350 -23.24 -1.65 -4.51
C THR A 350 -24.39 -0.63 -4.41
N LEU A 351 -24.53 0.27 -5.37
CA LEU A 351 -25.66 1.21 -5.42
C LEU A 351 -27.01 0.45 -5.55
N ALA A 352 -27.09 -0.56 -6.39
CA ALA A 352 -28.29 -1.36 -6.57
C ALA A 352 -28.68 -2.18 -5.33
N SER A 353 -27.71 -2.67 -4.54
CA SER A 353 -27.98 -3.34 -3.27
C SER A 353 -28.50 -2.38 -2.21
N VAL A 354 -27.85 -1.24 -2.04
CA VAL A 354 -28.31 -0.19 -1.11
C VAL A 354 -29.71 0.31 -1.45
N THR A 355 -30.00 0.51 -2.73
CA THR A 355 -31.35 0.92 -3.18
C THR A 355 -32.40 -0.13 -2.85
N ARG A 356 -32.10 -1.44 -3.00
CA ARG A 356 -33.02 -2.53 -2.63
C ARG A 356 -33.26 -2.61 -1.12
N GLU A 357 -32.19 -2.49 -0.31
CA GLU A 357 -32.32 -2.49 1.16
C GLU A 357 -33.13 -1.30 1.66
N VAL A 358 -32.91 -0.10 1.14
CA VAL A 358 -33.67 1.10 1.47
C VAL A 358 -35.14 0.93 1.04
N THR A 359 -35.41 0.38 -0.16
CA THR A 359 -36.76 0.15 -0.65
C THR A 359 -37.47 -0.92 0.18
N SER A 360 -36.78 -2.00 0.60
CA SER A 360 -37.36 -3.05 1.46
C SER A 360 -37.71 -2.49 2.83
N ALA A 361 -36.80 -1.74 3.47
CA ALA A 361 -37.06 -1.11 4.76
C ALA A 361 -38.24 -0.12 4.71
N PHE A 362 -38.34 0.65 3.62
CA PHE A 362 -39.46 1.60 3.43
C PHE A 362 -40.82 0.90 3.20
N MET A 363 -40.81 -0.30 2.62
CA MET A 363 -42.05 -1.10 2.42
C MET A 363 -42.47 -1.81 3.71
N GLU A 364 -41.53 -2.22 4.57
CA GLU A 364 -41.83 -2.79 5.90
C GLU A 364 -42.44 -1.76 6.85
N ASP A 365 -41.98 -0.49 6.82
CA ASP A 365 -42.54 0.62 7.60
C ASP A 365 -43.95 1.09 7.14
N LEU A 366 -44.40 0.69 5.94
CA LEU A 366 -45.72 0.99 5.42
C LEU A 366 -46.77 -0.11 5.72
N ASP A 367 -46.34 -1.28 6.16
CA ASP A 367 -47.20 -2.44 6.51
C ASP A 367 -47.43 -2.56 8.04
N GLU A 368 -46.80 -1.66 8.86
CA GLU A 368 -47.12 -1.44 10.29
C GLU A 368 -48.06 -0.24 10.46
#